data_d05fb1497c98f86aa4afe0e37f807485
#
_entry.id   d05fb1497c98f86aa4afe0e37f807485
#
_cell.length_a   1.000
_cell.length_b   1.000
_cell.length_c   1.000
_cell.angle_alpha   90.00
_cell.angle_beta   90.00
_cell.angle_gamma   90.00
#
_symmetry.space_group_name_H-M   'P 1'
#
loop_
_entity.id
_entity.type
_entity.pdbx_description
1 polymer ?
#
loop_
_entity_poly.entity_id
_entity_poly.type
_entity_poly.pdbx_seq_one_letter_code
_entity_poly.pdbx_strand_id
1 'polypeptide(L)'
;MVFKRLLGSLGVGGPTVDTVLDAAPGSGSAAVPGGALTGRVHLKGGGSDFDISEITLELIARVEAETEEGEQHGTVAFERYVVGGGFRLAAETEQVVPFSVVLPWETPVSELYGQPLGIVLGVRTELAVAGAKDKGDLDPLAVGPLPAQEAILEALGQLGFGFRSADLEYGRIGGTGQQLPFYQEIELSPAPQYAHAVNEIEVTFLAHPGGLEVVLEADKRGGMFTPGHDALTRFTVSHEDVASRDWAAEVDGWVRQLVEHRAAYGTHASYGHHDPYAGGHHGHHDGHHDGHRSGPGMGTA
;
A
#
# COMPACT_ATOMS: atom_id res chain seq x y z
N MET A 1 -13.98 0.14 10.58
CA MET A 1 -15.28 0.73 10.15
C MET A 1 -15.80 -0.11 9.00
N VAL A 2 -16.93 -0.74 9.16
CA VAL A 2 -17.55 -1.58 8.13
C VAL A 2 -17.93 -0.66 6.96
N PHE A 3 -17.55 -1.04 5.71
CA PHE A 3 -18.17 -0.45 4.54
C PHE A 3 -19.67 -0.56 4.71
N LYS A 4 -20.35 0.57 4.91
CA LYS A 4 -21.78 0.58 4.81
C LYS A 4 -22.10 0.21 3.35
N ARG A 5 -22.86 -0.88 3.16
CA ARG A 5 -23.53 -1.15 1.89
C ARG A 5 -24.06 0.18 1.36
N LEU A 6 -23.43 0.69 0.32
CA LEU A 6 -24.00 1.77 -0.47
C LEU A 6 -25.16 1.13 -1.23
N LEU A 7 -26.28 0.95 -0.53
CA LEU A 7 -27.58 0.72 -1.17
C LEU A 7 -27.75 1.89 -2.13
N GLY A 8 -27.46 1.62 -3.41
CA GLY A 8 -27.60 2.57 -4.47
C GLY A 8 -28.94 3.27 -4.32
N SER A 9 -28.94 4.60 -4.44
CA SER A 9 -30.15 5.42 -4.34
C SER A 9 -31.24 4.76 -5.19
N LEU A 10 -32.27 4.24 -4.52
CA LEU A 10 -33.45 3.67 -5.13
C LEU A 10 -34.13 4.73 -5.99
N GLY A 11 -33.70 4.85 -7.25
CA GLY A 11 -34.56 5.43 -8.27
C GLY A 11 -35.76 4.49 -8.38
N VAL A 12 -36.93 4.95 -7.94
CA VAL A 12 -38.15 4.15 -8.00
C VAL A 12 -38.27 3.61 -9.42
N GLY A 13 -38.22 2.28 -9.61
CA GLY A 13 -38.47 1.61 -10.86
C GLY A 13 -37.23 1.16 -11.70
N GLY A 14 -36.01 1.45 -11.31
CA GLY A 14 -34.79 0.98 -12.03
C GLY A 14 -34.34 -0.44 -11.63
N PRO A 15 -33.41 -1.05 -12.39
CA PRO A 15 -32.84 -2.34 -12.03
C PRO A 15 -31.96 -2.24 -10.79
N THR A 16 -31.77 -3.36 -10.08
CA THR A 16 -30.84 -3.46 -8.96
C THR A 16 -29.70 -4.44 -9.28
N VAL A 17 -28.56 -4.22 -8.67
CA VAL A 17 -27.37 -5.09 -8.74
C VAL A 17 -26.90 -5.41 -7.33
N ASP A 18 -26.52 -6.66 -7.10
CA ASP A 18 -25.92 -7.17 -5.86
C ASP A 18 -24.85 -8.19 -6.24
N THR A 19 -23.63 -8.02 -5.75
CA THR A 19 -22.51 -8.87 -6.08
C THR A 19 -22.14 -9.72 -4.88
N VAL A 20 -21.96 -11.00 -5.11
CA VAL A 20 -21.57 -11.97 -4.09
C VAL A 20 -20.21 -12.54 -4.47
N LEU A 21 -19.19 -12.22 -3.68
CA LEU A 21 -17.84 -12.75 -3.81
C LEU A 21 -17.70 -14.06 -3.05
N ASP A 22 -17.02 -15.05 -3.65
CA ASP A 22 -16.67 -16.28 -2.93
C ASP A 22 -15.53 -16.03 -1.91
N ALA A 23 -14.75 -14.95 -2.08
CA ALA A 23 -13.67 -14.49 -1.19
C ALA A 23 -14.07 -13.24 -0.39
N ALA A 24 -15.12 -13.33 0.43
CA ALA A 24 -15.54 -12.26 1.32
C ALA A 24 -14.94 -12.43 2.73
N PRO A 25 -14.67 -11.33 3.48
CA PRO A 25 -14.18 -11.41 4.86
C PRO A 25 -15.08 -12.28 5.73
N GLY A 26 -14.47 -13.26 6.43
CA GLY A 26 -15.18 -14.18 7.30
C GLY A 26 -15.90 -15.33 6.58
N SER A 27 -15.79 -15.46 5.26
CA SER A 27 -16.33 -16.62 4.50
C SER A 27 -15.55 -17.92 4.73
N GLY A 28 -14.32 -17.81 5.29
CA GLY A 28 -13.38 -18.93 5.42
C GLY A 28 -12.62 -19.22 4.10
N SER A 29 -12.79 -18.38 3.10
CA SER A 29 -12.07 -18.46 1.81
C SER A 29 -11.58 -17.07 1.43
N ALA A 30 -10.27 -16.92 1.26
CA ALA A 30 -9.65 -15.71 0.76
C ALA A 30 -9.12 -15.94 -0.67
N ALA A 31 -9.20 -14.95 -1.52
CA ALA A 31 -8.48 -14.95 -2.78
C ALA A 31 -6.97 -14.78 -2.49
N VAL A 32 -6.12 -15.06 -3.48
CA VAL A 32 -4.67 -14.86 -3.35
C VAL A 32 -4.16 -14.00 -4.51
N PRO A 33 -3.09 -13.22 -4.33
CA PRO A 33 -2.47 -12.46 -5.41
C PRO A 33 -2.14 -13.35 -6.62
N GLY A 34 -2.42 -12.88 -7.84
CA GLY A 34 -2.25 -13.67 -9.06
C GLY A 34 -3.24 -14.82 -9.24
N GLY A 35 -4.10 -15.10 -8.26
CA GLY A 35 -5.11 -16.15 -8.27
C GLY A 35 -6.46 -15.69 -8.84
N ALA A 36 -7.40 -16.64 -8.93
CA ALA A 36 -8.74 -16.35 -9.40
C ALA A 36 -9.62 -15.76 -8.31
N LEU A 37 -10.33 -14.68 -8.64
CA LEU A 37 -11.45 -14.15 -7.88
C LEU A 37 -12.74 -14.58 -8.58
N THR A 38 -13.57 -15.37 -7.89
CA THR A 38 -14.84 -15.88 -8.40
C THR A 38 -16.02 -15.28 -7.63
N GLY A 39 -17.17 -15.26 -8.29
CA GLY A 39 -18.39 -14.75 -7.69
C GLY A 39 -19.55 -14.69 -8.68
N ARG A 40 -20.60 -14.00 -8.27
CA ARG A 40 -21.83 -13.85 -9.06
C ARG A 40 -22.39 -12.44 -8.91
N VAL A 41 -22.79 -11.85 -10.04
CA VAL A 41 -23.58 -10.62 -10.07
C VAL A 41 -25.04 -10.97 -10.20
N HIS A 42 -25.84 -10.64 -9.21
CA HIS A 42 -27.30 -10.81 -9.18
C HIS A 42 -27.95 -9.52 -9.65
N LEU A 43 -28.74 -9.64 -10.72
CA LEU A 43 -29.50 -8.55 -11.30
C LEU A 43 -30.98 -8.79 -11.09
N LYS A 44 -31.71 -7.75 -10.73
CA LYS A 44 -33.18 -7.78 -10.70
C LYS A 44 -33.72 -6.62 -11.53
N GLY A 45 -34.58 -6.94 -12.50
CA GLY A 45 -35.27 -5.97 -13.35
C GLY A 45 -36.17 -5.06 -12.52
N GLY A 46 -36.32 -3.82 -12.99
CA GLY A 46 -37.25 -2.85 -12.40
C GLY A 46 -38.64 -2.99 -12.99
N GLY A 47 -39.45 -1.91 -12.89
CA GLY A 47 -40.81 -1.85 -13.42
C GLY A 47 -40.96 -1.84 -14.94
N SER A 48 -39.82 -1.83 -15.67
CA SER A 48 -39.77 -1.90 -17.15
C SER A 48 -38.53 -2.69 -17.56
N ASP A 49 -38.46 -3.02 -18.86
CA ASP A 49 -37.27 -3.64 -19.43
C ASP A 49 -36.11 -2.65 -19.51
N PHE A 50 -34.89 -3.12 -19.30
CA PHE A 50 -33.66 -2.33 -19.40
C PHE A 50 -32.64 -3.00 -20.29
N ASP A 51 -31.97 -2.23 -21.14
CA ASP A 51 -30.83 -2.72 -21.93
C ASP A 51 -29.56 -2.51 -21.09
N ILE A 52 -28.94 -3.63 -20.70
CA ILE A 52 -27.69 -3.65 -19.95
C ILE A 52 -26.56 -3.67 -20.97
N SER A 53 -25.83 -2.56 -21.07
CA SER A 53 -24.72 -2.45 -22.02
C SER A 53 -23.46 -3.12 -21.51
N GLU A 54 -23.13 -2.98 -20.23
CA GLU A 54 -21.91 -3.52 -19.64
C GLU A 54 -22.11 -3.76 -18.14
N ILE A 55 -21.43 -4.78 -17.63
CA ILE A 55 -21.23 -5.05 -16.20
C ILE A 55 -19.74 -5.03 -15.95
N THR A 56 -19.26 -4.10 -15.12
CA THR A 56 -17.85 -4.00 -14.78
C THR A 56 -17.61 -4.24 -13.30
N LEU A 57 -16.46 -4.84 -13.02
CA LEU A 57 -15.92 -4.94 -11.66
C LEU A 57 -14.64 -4.12 -11.58
N GLU A 58 -14.52 -3.29 -10.57
CA GLU A 58 -13.29 -2.56 -10.27
C GLU A 58 -12.77 -2.99 -8.90
N LEU A 59 -11.50 -3.39 -8.85
CA LEU A 59 -10.81 -3.60 -7.59
C LEU A 59 -10.44 -2.25 -7.02
N ILE A 60 -10.81 -1.99 -5.78
CA ILE A 60 -10.50 -0.75 -5.09
C ILE A 60 -9.76 -1.01 -3.79
N ALA A 61 -8.86 -0.10 -3.44
CA ALA A 61 -8.10 -0.11 -2.21
C ALA A 61 -8.23 1.25 -1.51
N ARG A 62 -8.29 1.25 -0.18
CA ARG A 62 -8.08 2.45 0.61
C ARG A 62 -6.59 2.61 0.82
N VAL A 63 -6.03 3.73 0.38
CA VAL A 63 -4.62 4.06 0.47
C VAL A 63 -4.40 5.29 1.34
N GLU A 64 -3.20 5.39 1.88
CA GLU A 64 -2.67 6.54 2.59
C GLU A 64 -1.71 7.28 1.67
N ALA A 65 -1.64 8.58 1.80
CA ALA A 65 -0.70 9.42 1.07
C ALA A 65 -0.17 10.48 2.04
N GLU A 66 1.12 10.54 2.15
CA GLU A 66 1.77 11.62 2.90
C GLU A 66 1.75 12.92 2.11
N THR A 67 1.31 13.99 2.74
CA THR A 67 1.30 15.34 2.18
C THR A 67 1.96 16.31 3.16
N GLU A 68 2.29 17.52 2.69
CA GLU A 68 2.82 18.58 3.58
C GLU A 68 1.85 18.95 4.73
N GLU A 69 0.56 18.65 4.59
CA GLU A 69 -0.49 18.89 5.59
C GLU A 69 -0.74 17.68 6.51
N GLY A 70 -0.01 16.58 6.31
CA GLY A 70 -0.11 15.32 7.05
C GLY A 70 -0.67 14.19 6.19
N GLU A 71 -1.01 13.09 6.83
CA GLU A 71 -1.52 11.87 6.25
C GLU A 71 -2.95 12.04 5.72
N GLN A 72 -3.19 11.66 4.48
CA GLN A 72 -4.52 11.71 3.84
C GLN A 72 -4.91 10.34 3.32
N HIS A 73 -6.14 9.94 3.58
CA HIS A 73 -6.70 8.69 3.05
C HIS A 73 -7.46 8.92 1.75
N GLY A 74 -7.23 8.05 0.78
CA GLY A 74 -7.92 8.04 -0.50
C GLY A 74 -8.44 6.66 -0.89
N THR A 75 -9.17 6.59 -2.00
CA THR A 75 -9.56 5.31 -2.62
C THR A 75 -9.02 5.28 -4.03
N VAL A 76 -8.30 4.20 -4.36
CA VAL A 76 -7.71 3.97 -5.67
C VAL A 76 -8.38 2.75 -6.31
N ALA A 77 -8.88 2.89 -7.54
CA ALA A 77 -9.22 1.76 -8.39
C ALA A 77 -7.93 1.30 -9.10
N PHE A 78 -7.58 0.02 -8.95
CA PHE A 78 -6.29 -0.47 -9.44
C PHE A 78 -6.40 -1.58 -10.50
N GLU A 79 -7.62 -2.12 -10.74
CA GLU A 79 -7.88 -3.05 -11.83
C GLU A 79 -9.37 -2.98 -12.23
N ARG A 80 -9.67 -3.25 -13.49
CA ARG A 80 -11.04 -3.22 -14.03
C ARG A 80 -11.31 -4.38 -14.97
N TYR A 81 -12.44 -5.05 -14.79
CA TYR A 81 -12.87 -6.19 -15.58
C TYR A 81 -14.28 -5.98 -16.14
N VAL A 82 -14.49 -6.32 -17.40
CA VAL A 82 -15.82 -6.46 -17.98
C VAL A 82 -16.25 -7.91 -17.86
N VAL A 83 -17.30 -8.17 -17.09
CA VAL A 83 -17.76 -9.52 -16.76
C VAL A 83 -19.07 -9.90 -17.42
N GLY A 84 -19.75 -8.95 -18.07
CA GLY A 84 -21.00 -9.20 -18.79
C GLY A 84 -21.56 -7.97 -19.47
N GLY A 85 -22.71 -8.12 -20.09
CA GLY A 85 -23.43 -7.01 -20.77
C GLY A 85 -23.95 -7.42 -22.15
N GLY A 86 -24.52 -6.46 -22.88
CA GLY A 86 -25.07 -6.68 -24.21
C GLY A 86 -26.40 -7.47 -24.23
N PHE A 87 -27.20 -7.40 -23.15
CA PHE A 87 -28.48 -8.10 -23.05
C PHE A 87 -29.59 -7.20 -22.50
N ARG A 88 -30.83 -7.64 -22.73
CA ARG A 88 -32.02 -7.02 -22.18
C ARG A 88 -32.46 -7.73 -20.92
N LEU A 89 -32.56 -7.01 -19.82
CA LEU A 89 -33.10 -7.45 -18.54
C LEU A 89 -34.60 -7.11 -18.54
N ALA A 90 -35.46 -8.12 -18.59
CA ALA A 90 -36.90 -7.91 -18.61
C ALA A 90 -37.41 -7.39 -17.25
N ALA A 91 -38.55 -6.69 -17.27
CA ALA A 91 -39.19 -6.18 -16.06
C ALA A 91 -39.44 -7.32 -15.05
N GLU A 92 -39.18 -7.02 -13.77
CA GLU A 92 -39.40 -7.93 -12.62
C GLU A 92 -38.71 -9.29 -12.73
N THR A 93 -37.78 -9.50 -13.69
CA THR A 93 -37.01 -10.75 -13.81
C THR A 93 -35.72 -10.68 -13.04
N GLU A 94 -35.19 -11.86 -12.65
CA GLU A 94 -33.88 -12.00 -12.03
C GLU A 94 -32.91 -12.69 -13.00
N GLN A 95 -31.67 -12.23 -13.02
CA GLN A 95 -30.61 -12.82 -13.81
C GLN A 95 -29.34 -12.89 -12.97
N VAL A 96 -28.57 -13.97 -13.10
CA VAL A 96 -27.29 -14.17 -12.42
C VAL A 96 -26.19 -14.27 -13.46
N VAL A 97 -25.15 -13.48 -13.30
CA VAL A 97 -23.96 -13.51 -14.15
C VAL A 97 -22.78 -13.99 -13.31
N PRO A 98 -22.34 -15.26 -13.47
CA PRO A 98 -21.14 -15.74 -12.80
C PRO A 98 -19.91 -15.13 -13.45
N PHE A 99 -18.86 -14.90 -12.64
CA PHE A 99 -17.57 -14.43 -13.13
C PHE A 99 -16.41 -15.17 -12.51
N SER A 100 -15.27 -15.12 -13.21
CA SER A 100 -13.95 -15.53 -12.74
C SER A 100 -12.93 -14.61 -13.39
N VAL A 101 -12.22 -13.82 -12.56
CA VAL A 101 -11.18 -12.89 -12.99
C VAL A 101 -9.89 -13.20 -12.25
N VAL A 102 -8.75 -12.76 -12.78
CA VAL A 102 -7.45 -12.99 -12.16
C VAL A 102 -7.02 -11.72 -11.42
N LEU A 103 -6.72 -11.83 -10.13
CA LEU A 103 -6.20 -10.72 -9.35
C LEU A 103 -4.79 -10.32 -9.83
N PRO A 104 -4.44 -9.03 -9.83
CA PRO A 104 -3.05 -8.61 -9.99
C PRO A 104 -2.13 -9.29 -8.97
N TRP A 105 -0.89 -9.57 -9.37
CA TRP A 105 0.09 -10.22 -8.50
C TRP A 105 0.44 -9.37 -7.27
N GLU A 106 0.43 -8.04 -7.39
CA GLU A 106 0.69 -7.12 -6.29
C GLU A 106 -0.57 -6.77 -5.47
N THR A 107 -1.68 -7.50 -5.63
CA THR A 107 -2.88 -7.28 -4.80
C THR A 107 -2.51 -7.44 -3.32
N PRO A 108 -2.80 -6.43 -2.47
CA PRO A 108 -2.43 -6.49 -1.07
C PRO A 108 -3.08 -7.63 -0.30
N VAL A 109 -2.39 -8.16 0.70
CA VAL A 109 -2.92 -9.15 1.64
C VAL A 109 -3.76 -8.42 2.69
N SER A 110 -5.03 -8.78 2.83
CA SER A 110 -5.95 -8.16 3.80
C SER A 110 -6.16 -8.97 5.06
N GLU A 111 -5.82 -10.26 5.04
CA GLU A 111 -5.92 -11.13 6.21
C GLU A 111 -4.79 -12.17 6.25
N LEU A 112 -4.38 -12.53 7.46
CA LEU A 112 -3.41 -13.60 7.73
C LEU A 112 -4.03 -14.57 8.75
N TYR A 113 -4.09 -15.87 8.42
CA TYR A 113 -4.76 -16.90 9.24
C TYR A 113 -6.21 -16.54 9.62
N GLY A 114 -6.94 -15.88 8.72
CA GLY A 114 -8.30 -15.41 8.95
C GLY A 114 -8.42 -14.20 9.89
N GLN A 115 -7.29 -13.60 10.28
CA GLN A 115 -7.27 -12.36 11.07
C GLN A 115 -7.03 -11.16 10.16
N PRO A 116 -7.86 -10.11 10.25
CA PRO A 116 -7.70 -8.93 9.41
C PRO A 116 -6.41 -8.16 9.78
N LEU A 117 -5.68 -7.71 8.76
CA LEU A 117 -4.46 -6.89 8.90
C LEU A 117 -4.75 -5.38 8.97
N GLY A 118 -6.02 -4.95 8.86
CA GLY A 118 -6.39 -3.53 8.80
C GLY A 118 -6.55 -2.99 7.38
N ILE A 119 -6.09 -3.71 6.37
CA ILE A 119 -6.19 -3.36 4.96
C ILE A 119 -7.64 -3.43 4.48
N VAL A 120 -8.05 -2.41 3.73
CA VAL A 120 -9.41 -2.29 3.20
C VAL A 120 -9.39 -2.41 1.69
N LEU A 121 -9.87 -3.56 1.20
CA LEU A 121 -10.06 -3.86 -0.21
C LEU A 121 -11.54 -4.08 -0.52
N GLY A 122 -11.96 -3.75 -1.73
CA GLY A 122 -13.32 -3.99 -2.20
C GLY A 122 -13.41 -4.24 -3.69
N VAL A 123 -14.56 -4.78 -4.08
CA VAL A 123 -14.97 -4.92 -5.48
C VAL A 123 -16.16 -3.98 -5.69
N ARG A 124 -15.97 -2.97 -6.51
CA ARG A 124 -17.04 -2.09 -6.96
C ARG A 124 -17.62 -2.64 -8.25
N THR A 125 -18.91 -2.93 -8.22
CA THR A 125 -19.66 -3.35 -9.41
C THR A 125 -20.39 -2.15 -10.00
N GLU A 126 -20.25 -1.94 -11.30
CA GLU A 126 -21.02 -0.95 -12.07
C GLU A 126 -21.85 -1.64 -13.14
N LEU A 127 -23.13 -1.33 -13.17
CA LEU A 127 -24.10 -1.77 -14.15
C LEU A 127 -24.44 -0.59 -15.07
N ALA A 128 -23.89 -0.60 -16.29
CA ALA A 128 -24.18 0.42 -17.29
C ALA A 128 -25.54 0.12 -17.96
N VAL A 129 -26.49 1.03 -17.77
CA VAL A 129 -27.88 0.90 -18.25
C VAL A 129 -28.15 1.93 -19.32
N ALA A 130 -28.51 1.47 -20.53
CA ALA A 130 -28.79 2.37 -21.64
C ALA A 130 -29.99 3.31 -21.33
N GLY A 131 -29.73 4.61 -21.43
CA GLY A 131 -30.79 5.65 -21.23
C GLY A 131 -31.21 5.86 -19.77
N ALA A 132 -30.51 5.30 -18.79
CA ALA A 132 -30.74 5.46 -17.35
C ALA A 132 -29.45 5.77 -16.61
N LYS A 133 -29.57 6.12 -15.34
CA LYS A 133 -28.40 6.28 -14.45
C LYS A 133 -27.84 4.89 -14.11
N ASP A 134 -26.52 4.75 -14.20
CA ASP A 134 -25.80 3.55 -13.81
C ASP A 134 -26.08 3.16 -12.36
N LYS A 135 -26.08 1.89 -12.09
CA LYS A 135 -26.26 1.30 -10.77
C LYS A 135 -24.96 0.66 -10.32
N GLY A 136 -24.74 0.61 -9.02
CA GLY A 136 -23.51 0.06 -8.48
C GLY A 136 -23.72 -0.62 -7.14
N ASP A 137 -22.73 -1.47 -6.81
CA ASP A 137 -22.59 -2.15 -5.55
C ASP A 137 -21.13 -2.10 -5.10
N LEU A 138 -20.87 -2.37 -3.83
CA LEU A 138 -19.53 -2.38 -3.27
C LEU A 138 -19.41 -3.45 -2.19
N ASP A 139 -18.63 -4.47 -2.47
CA ASP A 139 -18.43 -5.61 -1.60
C ASP A 139 -17.00 -5.67 -1.07
N PRO A 140 -16.81 -5.98 0.22
CA PRO A 140 -15.49 -6.15 0.78
C PRO A 140 -14.83 -7.44 0.24
N LEU A 141 -13.53 -7.34 -0.08
CA LEU A 141 -12.71 -8.42 -0.60
C LEU A 141 -11.72 -8.91 0.46
N ALA A 142 -11.62 -10.24 0.64
CA ALA A 142 -10.61 -10.90 1.45
C ALA A 142 -9.50 -11.46 0.58
N VAL A 143 -8.25 -11.10 0.87
CA VAL A 143 -7.05 -11.57 0.18
C VAL A 143 -6.08 -12.13 1.21
N GLY A 144 -5.77 -13.43 1.08
CA GLY A 144 -4.75 -14.11 1.89
C GLY A 144 -3.37 -14.06 1.24
N PRO A 145 -2.31 -14.41 1.97
CA PRO A 145 -0.95 -14.40 1.47
C PRO A 145 -0.67 -15.52 0.48
N LEU A 146 0.32 -15.32 -0.39
CA LEU A 146 0.98 -16.38 -1.12
C LEU A 146 1.80 -17.25 -0.15
N PRO A 147 2.06 -18.54 -0.49
CA PRO A 147 2.84 -19.42 0.39
C PRO A 147 4.19 -18.87 0.83
N ALA A 148 4.89 -18.14 -0.05
CA ALA A 148 6.17 -17.52 0.30
C ALA A 148 6.00 -16.32 1.23
N GLN A 149 4.97 -15.50 1.05
CA GLN A 149 4.66 -14.39 1.97
C GLN A 149 4.31 -14.93 3.36
N GLU A 150 3.48 -15.95 3.43
CA GLU A 150 3.10 -16.61 4.69
C GLU A 150 4.32 -17.16 5.41
N ALA A 151 5.19 -17.91 4.71
CA ALA A 151 6.40 -18.51 5.27
C ALA A 151 7.39 -17.46 5.81
N ILE A 152 7.54 -16.33 5.12
CA ILE A 152 8.40 -15.22 5.56
C ILE A 152 7.83 -14.55 6.81
N LEU A 153 6.52 -14.24 6.82
CA LEU A 153 5.85 -13.64 7.98
C LEU A 153 5.88 -14.58 9.20
N GLU A 154 5.69 -15.88 8.99
CA GLU A 154 5.83 -16.89 10.04
C GLU A 154 7.25 -16.93 10.59
N ALA A 155 8.28 -16.91 9.74
CA ALA A 155 9.69 -16.89 10.13
C ALA A 155 10.02 -15.63 10.96
N LEU A 156 9.54 -14.46 10.57
CA LEU A 156 9.67 -13.23 11.34
C LEU A 156 9.03 -13.38 12.73
N GLY A 157 7.83 -13.95 12.81
CA GLY A 157 7.17 -14.25 14.08
C GLY A 157 7.97 -15.23 14.96
N GLN A 158 8.53 -16.29 14.37
CA GLN A 158 9.39 -17.26 15.08
C GLN A 158 10.68 -16.63 15.62
N LEU A 159 11.24 -15.65 14.90
CA LEU A 159 12.40 -14.87 15.35
C LEU A 159 12.05 -13.88 16.46
N GLY A 160 10.76 -13.68 16.76
CA GLY A 160 10.27 -12.81 17.82
C GLY A 160 9.86 -11.40 17.37
N PHE A 161 9.71 -11.16 16.07
CA PHE A 161 9.09 -9.94 15.58
C PHE A 161 7.58 -9.98 15.82
N GLY A 162 7.01 -8.86 16.28
CA GLY A 162 5.58 -8.75 16.55
C GLY A 162 4.87 -7.87 15.52
N PHE A 163 3.74 -8.33 14.97
CA PHE A 163 2.90 -7.50 14.11
C PHE A 163 2.39 -6.26 14.86
N ARG A 164 2.46 -5.09 14.25
CA ARG A 164 1.95 -3.81 14.75
C ARG A 164 0.77 -3.32 13.95
N SER A 165 1.00 -3.06 12.68
CA SER A 165 0.04 -2.49 11.72
C SER A 165 0.36 -2.94 10.30
N ALA A 166 -0.57 -2.69 9.41
CA ALA A 166 -0.33 -2.70 7.99
C ALA A 166 -1.19 -1.63 7.32
N ASP A 167 -0.66 -1.00 6.31
CA ASP A 167 -1.30 0.04 5.52
C ASP A 167 -0.94 -0.07 4.05
N LEU A 168 -1.51 0.82 3.21
CA LEU A 168 -1.23 0.91 1.79
C LEU A 168 -0.76 2.32 1.47
N GLU A 169 0.52 2.46 1.17
CA GLU A 169 1.15 3.71 0.81
C GLU A 169 0.98 4.02 -0.68
N TYR A 170 0.43 5.21 -0.98
CA TYR A 170 0.32 5.70 -2.34
C TYR A 170 1.67 6.23 -2.82
N GLY A 171 2.34 5.46 -3.66
CA GLY A 171 3.67 5.79 -4.13
C GLY A 171 4.36 4.64 -4.85
N ARG A 172 5.66 4.80 -5.09
CA ARG A 172 6.49 3.78 -5.73
C ARG A 172 7.82 3.64 -5.02
N ILE A 173 8.20 2.41 -4.75
CA ILE A 173 9.51 2.07 -4.22
C ILE A 173 10.53 2.14 -5.35
N GLY A 174 11.51 3.04 -5.23
CA GLY A 174 12.51 3.28 -6.27
C GLY A 174 13.34 2.06 -6.61
N GLY A 175 13.52 1.79 -7.90
CA GLY A 175 14.37 0.70 -8.41
C GLY A 175 13.77 -0.71 -8.28
N THR A 176 12.48 -0.84 -7.96
CA THR A 176 11.73 -2.10 -7.93
C THR A 176 10.94 -2.33 -9.21
N GLY A 177 10.37 -3.54 -9.34
CA GLY A 177 9.46 -3.92 -10.43
C GLY A 177 7.99 -3.57 -10.18
N GLN A 178 7.68 -2.74 -9.18
CA GLN A 178 6.32 -2.39 -8.77
C GLN A 178 5.43 -1.94 -9.94
N GLN A 179 4.24 -2.53 -10.06
CA GLN A 179 3.26 -2.23 -11.10
C GLN A 179 2.13 -1.32 -10.59
N LEU A 180 1.61 -1.59 -9.38
CA LEU A 180 0.53 -0.80 -8.79
C LEU A 180 1.01 0.60 -8.36
N PRO A 181 0.10 1.60 -8.31
CA PRO A 181 0.45 2.96 -7.88
C PRO A 181 0.60 3.12 -6.36
N PHE A 182 0.53 2.04 -5.62
CA PHE A 182 0.68 1.94 -4.17
C PHE A 182 1.32 0.60 -3.83
N TYR A 183 1.78 0.45 -2.61
CA TYR A 183 2.35 -0.80 -2.07
C TYR A 183 1.88 -1.01 -0.64
N GLN A 184 1.99 -2.24 -0.15
CA GLN A 184 1.62 -2.59 1.21
C GLN A 184 2.85 -2.57 2.10
N GLU A 185 2.78 -1.88 3.22
CA GLU A 185 3.74 -1.98 4.32
C GLU A 185 3.14 -2.82 5.44
N ILE A 186 3.94 -3.73 5.97
CA ILE A 186 3.62 -4.54 7.15
C ILE A 186 4.65 -4.18 8.21
N GLU A 187 4.19 -3.44 9.22
CA GLU A 187 5.03 -2.95 10.31
C GLU A 187 5.18 -3.99 11.41
N LEU A 188 6.41 -4.19 11.83
CA LEU A 188 6.76 -5.15 12.86
C LEU A 188 7.59 -4.52 13.98
N SER A 189 7.22 -4.76 15.24
CA SER A 189 8.10 -4.48 16.37
C SER A 189 9.30 -5.42 16.36
N PRO A 190 10.51 -4.92 16.69
CA PRO A 190 11.72 -5.70 16.56
C PRO A 190 11.78 -6.86 17.53
N ALA A 191 12.36 -7.96 17.08
CA ALA A 191 12.73 -9.07 17.96
C ALA A 191 13.75 -8.62 19.02
N PRO A 192 13.74 -9.18 20.26
CA PRO A 192 14.60 -8.73 21.36
C PRO A 192 16.08 -8.61 21.03
N GLN A 193 16.61 -9.52 20.18
CA GLN A 193 18.02 -9.51 19.77
C GLN A 193 18.35 -8.32 18.85
N TYR A 194 17.38 -7.72 18.17
CA TYR A 194 17.55 -6.59 17.25
C TYR A 194 17.05 -5.25 17.82
N ALA A 195 16.35 -5.25 18.96
CA ALA A 195 15.74 -4.04 19.56
C ALA A 195 16.78 -2.96 19.96
N HIS A 196 18.05 -3.30 20.06
CA HIS A 196 19.13 -2.34 20.31
C HIS A 196 19.55 -1.58 19.04
N ALA A 197 19.24 -2.12 17.86
CA ALA A 197 19.68 -1.60 16.56
C ALA A 197 18.56 -0.96 15.75
N VAL A 198 17.31 -1.44 15.87
CA VAL A 198 16.14 -0.95 15.13
C VAL A 198 14.95 -0.78 16.06
N ASN A 199 14.10 0.21 15.81
CA ASN A 199 12.85 0.42 16.56
C ASN A 199 11.67 -0.27 15.89
N GLU A 200 11.78 -0.48 14.58
CA GLU A 200 10.74 -1.02 13.72
C GLU A 200 11.35 -1.62 12.46
N ILE A 201 10.70 -2.60 11.90
CA ILE A 201 10.99 -3.13 10.56
C ILE A 201 9.69 -3.13 9.77
N GLU A 202 9.76 -2.63 8.55
CA GLU A 202 8.70 -2.68 7.56
C GLU A 202 9.02 -3.72 6.49
N VAL A 203 7.99 -4.48 6.12
CA VAL A 203 8.10 -5.53 5.10
C VAL A 203 7.11 -5.23 3.98
N THR A 204 7.63 -5.09 2.77
CA THR A 204 6.84 -4.97 1.54
C THR A 204 7.09 -6.17 0.62
N PHE A 205 6.02 -6.71 0.06
CA PHE A 205 6.07 -7.79 -0.91
C PHE A 205 5.58 -7.31 -2.28
N LEU A 206 6.46 -7.37 -3.28
CA LEU A 206 6.10 -7.11 -4.68
C LEU A 206 6.09 -8.44 -5.42
N ALA A 207 4.92 -9.06 -5.52
CA ALA A 207 4.76 -10.36 -6.16
C ALA A 207 4.64 -10.22 -7.67
N HIS A 208 5.10 -11.24 -8.40
CA HIS A 208 5.02 -11.35 -9.85
C HIS A 208 4.96 -12.83 -10.26
N PRO A 209 4.68 -13.20 -11.54
CA PRO A 209 4.52 -14.59 -11.93
C PRO A 209 5.69 -15.53 -11.62
N GLY A 210 6.92 -15.02 -11.52
CA GLY A 210 8.13 -15.81 -11.22
C GLY A 210 8.50 -15.91 -9.75
N GLY A 211 7.86 -15.14 -8.88
CA GLY A 211 8.20 -15.08 -7.46
C GLY A 211 7.75 -13.79 -6.80
N LEU A 212 8.53 -13.31 -5.86
CA LEU A 212 8.31 -12.01 -5.22
C LEU A 212 9.65 -11.34 -4.88
N GLU A 213 9.65 -10.03 -4.94
CA GLU A 213 10.69 -9.19 -4.35
C GLU A 213 10.23 -8.82 -2.94
N VAL A 214 11.10 -9.05 -1.96
CA VAL A 214 10.89 -8.69 -0.56
C VAL A 214 11.73 -7.46 -0.26
N VAL A 215 11.09 -6.40 0.17
CA VAL A 215 11.75 -5.17 0.60
C VAL A 215 11.66 -5.10 2.10
N LEU A 216 12.81 -4.95 2.76
CA LEU A 216 12.90 -4.71 4.20
C LEU A 216 13.44 -3.30 4.42
N GLU A 217 12.77 -2.55 5.28
CA GLU A 217 13.16 -1.22 5.71
C GLU A 217 13.22 -1.14 7.24
N ALA A 218 14.16 -0.37 7.77
CA ALA A 218 14.31 -0.17 9.21
C ALA A 218 14.21 1.30 9.56
N ASP A 219 13.30 1.64 10.50
CA ASP A 219 13.10 2.98 11.08
C ASP A 219 12.80 4.10 10.09
N LYS A 220 11.58 4.20 9.60
CA LYS A 220 11.03 5.46 9.11
C LYS A 220 10.78 6.40 10.28
N ARG A 221 11.57 7.46 10.42
CA ARG A 221 11.17 8.65 11.19
C ARG A 221 10.71 9.72 10.20
N GLY A 222 9.39 9.73 9.95
CA GLY A 222 8.75 10.74 9.11
C GLY A 222 8.81 10.34 7.63
N GLY A 223 7.72 9.80 7.17
CA GLY A 223 7.45 9.39 5.81
C GLY A 223 7.93 10.37 4.78
N MET A 224 8.77 9.90 3.98
CA MET A 224 9.00 10.15 2.56
C MET A 224 10.23 9.34 2.18
N PHE A 225 10.12 8.52 1.15
CA PHE A 225 11.31 8.00 0.47
C PHE A 225 12.11 9.19 -0.05
N THR A 226 13.08 9.65 0.75
CA THR A 226 14.07 10.57 0.25
C THR A 226 15.07 9.73 -0.53
N PRO A 227 15.25 9.91 -1.84
CA PRO A 227 16.23 9.15 -2.60
C PRO A 227 17.61 9.33 -1.94
N GLY A 228 18.11 8.28 -1.28
CA GLY A 228 19.48 8.20 -0.84
C GLY A 228 19.80 8.07 0.65
N HIS A 229 18.83 7.90 1.57
CA HIS A 229 19.14 7.87 3.00
C HIS A 229 18.49 6.74 3.82
N ASP A 230 17.61 5.91 3.24
CA ASP A 230 16.98 4.82 3.98
C ASP A 230 17.73 3.50 3.75
N ALA A 231 17.97 2.78 4.86
CA ALA A 231 18.58 1.45 4.79
C ALA A 231 17.55 0.45 4.28
N LEU A 232 17.41 0.40 2.96
CA LEU A 232 16.51 -0.50 2.26
C LEU A 232 17.33 -1.70 1.75
N THR A 233 16.88 -2.91 2.08
CA THR A 233 17.44 -4.15 1.52
C THR A 233 16.37 -4.89 0.74
N ARG A 234 16.79 -5.56 -0.34
CA ARG A 234 15.89 -6.27 -1.26
C ARG A 234 16.36 -7.70 -1.47
N PHE A 235 15.40 -8.61 -1.48
CA PHE A 235 15.62 -10.04 -1.68
C PHE A 235 14.62 -10.56 -2.70
N THR A 236 15.04 -11.53 -3.51
CA THR A 236 14.16 -12.16 -4.49
C THR A 236 13.90 -13.60 -4.07
N VAL A 237 12.64 -14.00 -4.11
CA VAL A 237 12.16 -15.32 -3.73
C VAL A 237 11.36 -15.91 -4.88
N SER A 238 11.68 -17.16 -5.29
CA SER A 238 10.86 -17.90 -6.26
C SER A 238 9.61 -18.47 -5.57
N HIS A 239 8.53 -18.66 -6.33
CA HIS A 239 7.37 -19.43 -5.88
C HIS A 239 7.67 -20.93 -5.73
N GLU A 240 8.77 -21.40 -6.33
CA GLU A 240 9.22 -22.78 -6.23
C GLU A 240 9.98 -23.04 -4.91
N ASP A 241 9.95 -24.27 -4.44
CA ASP A 241 10.74 -24.74 -3.29
C ASP A 241 10.43 -24.06 -1.95
N VAL A 242 9.31 -23.35 -1.82
CA VAL A 242 8.93 -22.67 -0.57
C VAL A 242 8.93 -23.61 0.63
N ALA A 243 8.42 -24.84 0.47
CA ALA A 243 8.31 -25.81 1.54
C ALA A 243 9.64 -26.45 1.96
N SER A 244 10.70 -26.32 1.16
CA SER A 244 12.01 -26.97 1.41
C SER A 244 13.05 -26.02 2.02
N ARG A 245 12.74 -24.72 2.14
CA ARG A 245 13.67 -23.68 2.62
C ARG A 245 13.66 -23.57 4.14
N ASP A 246 14.81 -23.27 4.72
CA ASP A 246 14.92 -22.86 6.12
C ASP A 246 14.66 -21.35 6.22
N TRP A 247 13.39 -20.99 6.25
CA TRP A 247 12.97 -19.60 6.28
C TRP A 247 13.46 -18.85 7.51
N ALA A 248 13.54 -19.48 8.66
CA ALA A 248 14.01 -18.83 9.87
C ALA A 248 15.50 -18.40 9.73
N ALA A 249 16.34 -19.26 9.19
CA ALA A 249 17.76 -18.93 8.96
C ALA A 249 17.92 -17.88 7.85
N GLU A 250 17.11 -17.97 6.78
CA GLU A 250 17.19 -17.04 5.66
C GLU A 250 16.73 -15.63 6.04
N VAL A 251 15.59 -15.52 6.69
CA VAL A 251 15.01 -14.23 7.15
C VAL A 251 15.89 -13.60 8.24
N ASP A 252 16.46 -14.38 9.16
CA ASP A 252 17.43 -13.87 10.14
C ASP A 252 18.68 -13.29 9.45
N GLY A 253 19.14 -13.94 8.37
CA GLY A 253 20.22 -13.43 7.51
C GLY A 253 19.87 -12.08 6.86
N TRP A 254 18.64 -11.92 6.37
CA TRP A 254 18.15 -10.66 5.78
C TRP A 254 18.11 -9.53 6.80
N VAL A 255 17.56 -9.80 7.98
CA VAL A 255 17.49 -8.80 9.06
C VAL A 255 18.90 -8.39 9.52
N ARG A 256 19.84 -9.33 9.64
CA ARG A 256 21.25 -8.98 9.95
C ARG A 256 21.84 -8.06 8.90
N GLN A 257 21.63 -8.35 7.62
CA GLN A 257 22.12 -7.50 6.53
C GLN A 257 21.50 -6.09 6.58
N LEU A 258 20.20 -5.97 6.88
CA LEU A 258 19.51 -4.69 7.05
C LEU A 258 20.14 -3.87 8.20
N VAL A 259 20.34 -4.51 9.36
CA VAL A 259 20.95 -3.87 10.54
C VAL A 259 22.39 -3.43 10.28
N GLU A 260 23.18 -4.23 9.58
CA GLU A 260 24.57 -3.89 9.19
C GLU A 260 24.59 -2.71 8.20
N HIS A 261 23.72 -2.70 7.20
CA HIS A 261 23.58 -1.57 6.27
C HIS A 261 23.28 -0.28 7.02
N ARG A 262 22.30 -0.31 7.91
CA ARG A 262 21.93 0.86 8.71
C ARG A 262 23.10 1.39 9.56
N ALA A 263 23.84 0.51 10.21
CA ALA A 263 25.00 0.89 11.00
C ALA A 263 26.08 1.57 10.16
N ALA A 264 26.30 1.11 8.91
CA ALA A 264 27.25 1.71 7.99
C ALA A 264 26.86 3.13 7.56
N TYR A 265 25.58 3.38 7.28
CA TYR A 265 25.08 4.71 6.90
C TYR A 265 25.10 5.68 8.09
N GLY A 266 24.77 5.25 9.31
CA GLY A 266 24.82 6.08 10.51
C GLY A 266 26.22 6.61 10.85
N THR A 267 27.28 5.86 10.52
CA THR A 267 28.67 6.27 10.74
C THR A 267 29.14 7.32 9.71
N HIS A 268 28.67 7.29 8.47
CA HIS A 268 29.04 8.26 7.44
C HIS A 268 28.40 9.64 7.65
N ALA A 269 27.21 9.72 8.22
CA ALA A 269 26.56 10.99 8.56
C ALA A 269 27.27 11.73 9.71
N SER A 270 28.02 11.05 10.55
CA SER A 270 28.75 11.62 11.69
C SER A 270 30.12 12.24 11.33
N TYR A 271 30.68 11.96 10.15
CA TYR A 271 32.00 12.48 9.73
C TYR A 271 31.94 13.73 8.84
N GLY A 272 30.74 14.26 8.53
CA GLY A 272 30.54 15.39 7.60
C GLY A 272 30.66 16.80 8.19
N HIS A 273 30.94 16.98 9.49
CA HIS A 273 31.15 18.30 10.10
C HIS A 273 32.54 18.42 10.72
N HIS A 274 33.58 18.34 9.90
CA HIS A 274 34.85 18.98 10.19
C HIS A 274 34.91 20.28 9.39
N ASP A 275 34.65 21.38 10.08
CA ASP A 275 34.88 22.74 9.63
C ASP A 275 36.41 22.99 9.60
N PRO A 276 37.04 23.19 8.40
CA PRO A 276 38.50 23.39 8.34
C PRO A 276 38.94 24.84 8.55
N TYR A 277 38.09 25.71 9.11
CA TYR A 277 38.42 27.11 9.37
C TYR A 277 38.28 27.54 10.84
N ALA A 278 39.03 26.89 11.73
CA ALA A 278 39.34 27.40 13.05
C ALA A 278 40.84 27.40 13.23
N GLY A 279 41.53 28.28 12.54
CA GLY A 279 42.97 28.55 12.65
C GLY A 279 43.21 30.02 12.74
N GLY A 280 43.66 30.47 13.93
CA GLY A 280 43.77 31.80 14.38
C GLY A 280 44.69 32.76 13.59
N HIS A 281 44.50 34.03 13.83
CA HIS A 281 45.56 35.02 13.75
C HIS A 281 45.41 36.03 14.89
N HIS A 282 46.37 35.94 15.83
CA HIS A 282 46.81 37.07 16.67
C HIS A 282 47.58 38.04 15.77
N GLY A 283 47.40 39.35 15.96
CA GLY A 283 48.21 40.38 15.35
C GLY A 283 47.77 41.77 15.81
N HIS A 284 48.50 42.30 16.81
CA HIS A 284 48.52 43.70 17.23
C HIS A 284 48.76 44.67 16.06
N HIS A 285 48.15 45.83 16.07
CA HIS A 285 48.87 47.11 16.15
C HIS A 285 47.94 48.34 16.27
N ASP A 286 48.40 49.25 17.10
CA ASP A 286 47.97 50.61 17.41
C ASP A 286 47.88 51.52 16.20
N GLY A 287 47.16 52.65 16.35
CA GLY A 287 47.41 53.85 15.58
C GLY A 287 46.24 54.80 15.33
N HIS A 288 46.02 55.68 16.26
CA HIS A 288 45.67 57.10 16.18
C HIS A 288 45.02 57.75 14.95
N HIS A 289 44.13 58.65 15.30
CA HIS A 289 43.81 59.99 14.85
C HIS A 289 42.52 60.29 14.12
N ASP A 290 41.70 61.04 14.87
CA ASP A 290 41.12 62.40 14.63
C ASP A 290 40.33 62.63 13.29
N GLY A 291 39.13 63.15 13.52
CA GLY A 291 38.84 64.43 12.94
C GLY A 291 37.45 64.57 12.28
N HIS A 292 36.60 65.32 12.98
CA HIS A 292 35.65 66.30 12.46
C HIS A 292 34.43 65.94 11.60
N ARG A 293 33.29 66.12 12.21
CA ARG A 293 32.34 67.27 12.08
C ARG A 293 31.33 67.25 10.94
N SER A 294 30.15 67.47 11.40
CA SER A 294 29.05 68.28 10.84
C SER A 294 28.01 67.57 9.99
N GLY A 295 26.87 67.47 10.51
CA GLY A 295 25.52 67.49 10.08
C GLY A 295 25.11 68.60 9.09
N PRO A 296 23.82 69.03 9.01
CA PRO A 296 22.60 68.21 8.87
C PRO A 296 21.82 68.64 7.60
N GLY A 297 20.69 68.04 7.32
CA GLY A 297 19.72 68.58 6.35
C GLY A 297 18.75 67.57 5.81
N MET A 298 17.63 67.48 6.36
CA MET A 298 16.29 67.92 5.94
C MET A 298 15.94 67.67 4.48
N GLY A 299 14.80 66.99 4.28
CA GLY A 299 13.79 67.48 3.39
C GLY A 299 13.12 66.45 2.49
N THR A 300 11.98 66.03 2.90
CA THR A 300 10.69 65.95 2.17
C THR A 300 10.70 65.65 0.65
N ALA A 301 10.10 64.59 0.25
CA ALA A 301 8.83 64.55 -0.44
C ALA A 301 8.35 63.09 -0.56
#